data_ab2a221e3a8b0eb7ef8b1c861f3f53ba
#
_entry.id   ab2a221e3a8b0eb7ef8b1c861f3f53ba
#
_cell.length_a   1.000
_cell.length_b   1.000
_cell.length_c   1.000
_cell.angle_alpha   90.00
_cell.angle_beta   90.00
_cell.angle_gamma   90.00
#
_symmetry.space_group_name_H-M   'P 1'
#
loop_
_entity.id
_entity.type
_entity.pdbx_description
1 polymer ?
#
loop_
_entity_poly.entity_id
_entity_poly.type
_entity_poly.pdbx_seq_one_letter_code
_entity_poly.pdbx_strand_id
1 'polypeptide(L)'
;MDVKYKKSDKSLTVYVYGELDECSASVAKNILDKLLSENLKAKRVVFDLSGISFMDSTGIGLLIGRYKKLKELKIPSFITGANFSTEKVIELAGLYSIMPKI
;
A
#
# COMPACT_ATOMS: atom_id res chain seq x y z
N MET A 1 -2.22 13.00 5.57
CA MET A 1 -2.20 11.78 4.72
C MET A 1 -2.91 12.08 3.42
N ASP A 2 -2.27 11.78 2.33
CA ASP A 2 -2.85 11.99 1.01
C ASP A 2 -2.65 10.75 0.15
N VAL A 3 -3.62 10.44 -0.70
CA VAL A 3 -3.59 9.25 -1.56
C VAL A 3 -4.02 9.67 -2.95
N LYS A 4 -3.21 9.29 -3.94
CA LYS A 4 -3.54 9.48 -5.36
C LYS A 4 -3.46 8.13 -6.05
N TYR A 5 -4.02 8.02 -7.23
CA TYR A 5 -3.96 6.77 -7.97
C TYR A 5 -3.89 7.01 -9.47
N LYS A 6 -3.40 6.00 -10.18
CA LYS A 6 -3.33 6.00 -11.63
C LYS A 6 -3.69 4.61 -12.13
N LYS A 7 -4.57 4.54 -13.11
CA LYS A 7 -4.91 3.29 -13.79
C LYS A 7 -4.16 3.24 -15.11
N SER A 8 -3.58 2.10 -15.42
CA SER A 8 -2.87 1.88 -16.67
C SER A 8 -2.95 0.41 -17.03
N ASP A 9 -3.62 0.06 -18.15
CA ASP A 9 -3.69 -1.29 -18.68
C ASP A 9 -4.04 -2.35 -17.62
N LYS A 10 -5.10 -2.11 -16.85
CA LYS A 10 -5.59 -2.99 -15.79
C LYS A 10 -4.70 -3.01 -14.53
N SER A 11 -3.66 -2.20 -14.49
CA SER A 11 -2.82 -2.03 -13.31
C SER A 11 -3.29 -0.79 -12.56
N LEU A 12 -3.48 -0.91 -11.26
CA LEU A 12 -3.79 0.22 -10.40
C LEU A 12 -2.54 0.55 -9.59
N THR A 13 -2.02 1.75 -9.73
CA THR A 13 -0.92 2.23 -8.89
C THR A 13 -1.48 3.22 -7.89
N VAL A 14 -1.23 2.97 -6.61
CA VAL A 14 -1.71 3.78 -5.51
C VAL A 14 -0.53 4.51 -4.88
N TYR A 15 -0.56 5.83 -4.93
CA TYR A 15 0.50 6.68 -4.38
C TYR A 15 0.06 7.18 -3.01
N VAL A 16 0.84 6.86 -1.98
CA VAL A 16 0.54 7.27 -0.60
C VAL A 16 1.57 8.29 -0.15
N TYR A 17 1.09 9.41 0.40
CA TYR A 17 1.95 10.52 0.79
C TYR A 17 1.80 10.84 2.28
N GLY A 18 2.89 11.24 2.91
CA GLY A 18 2.91 11.72 4.28
C GLY A 18 3.43 10.69 5.26
N GLU A 19 3.02 10.80 6.50
CA GLU A 19 3.41 9.89 7.57
C GLU A 19 2.34 8.80 7.72
N LEU A 20 2.76 7.55 7.74
CA LEU A 20 1.85 6.41 7.90
C LEU A 20 2.08 5.79 9.26
N ASP A 21 1.39 6.33 10.25
CA ASP A 21 1.54 6.00 11.67
C ASP A 21 0.18 5.78 12.33
N GLU A 22 0.19 5.65 13.65
CA GLU A 22 -1.02 5.44 14.43
C GLU A 22 -2.03 6.58 14.24
N CYS A 23 -1.56 7.82 14.10
CA CYS A 23 -2.45 8.98 13.96
C CYS A 23 -3.15 9.05 12.60
N SER A 24 -2.50 8.59 11.54
CA SER A 24 -3.03 8.67 10.17
C SER A 24 -3.70 7.38 9.69
N ALA A 25 -3.48 6.27 10.39
CA ALA A 25 -3.86 4.95 9.90
C ALA A 25 -5.35 4.80 9.59
N SER A 26 -6.24 5.30 10.45
CA SER A 26 -7.67 5.13 10.21
C SER A 26 -8.17 5.92 9.00
N VAL A 27 -7.64 7.12 8.79
CA VAL A 27 -7.97 7.92 7.61
C VAL A 27 -7.44 7.23 6.36
N ALA A 28 -6.19 6.78 6.40
CA ALA A 28 -5.58 6.06 5.28
C ALA A 28 -6.36 4.79 4.93
N LYS A 29 -6.76 4.02 5.95
CA LYS A 29 -7.55 2.81 5.76
C LYS A 29 -8.84 3.10 5.01
N ASN A 30 -9.58 4.12 5.41
CA ASN A 30 -10.86 4.46 4.79
C ASN A 30 -10.67 4.89 3.33
N ILE A 31 -9.65 5.70 3.05
CA ILE A 31 -9.36 6.14 1.70
C ILE A 31 -8.97 4.96 0.82
N LEU A 32 -8.08 4.10 1.31
CA LEU A 32 -7.60 2.94 0.55
C LEU A 32 -8.72 1.94 0.30
N ASP A 33 -9.54 1.65 1.32
CA ASP A 33 -10.65 0.71 1.18
C ASP A 33 -11.65 1.20 0.12
N LYS A 34 -11.97 2.47 0.13
CA LYS A 34 -12.86 3.04 -0.87
C LYS A 34 -12.26 2.93 -2.27
N LEU A 35 -10.99 3.30 -2.40
CA LEU A 35 -10.29 3.24 -3.69
C LEU A 35 -10.28 1.81 -4.25
N LEU A 36 -9.94 0.83 -3.41
CA LEU A 36 -9.89 -0.57 -3.84
C LEU A 36 -11.28 -1.09 -4.18
N SER A 37 -12.31 -0.72 -3.43
CA SER A 37 -13.67 -1.16 -3.71
C SER A 37 -14.19 -0.63 -5.05
N GLU A 38 -13.65 0.47 -5.52
CA GLU A 38 -14.02 1.07 -6.81
C GLU A 38 -13.18 0.52 -7.98
N ASN A 39 -12.22 -0.37 -7.70
CA ASN A 39 -11.28 -0.88 -8.70
C ASN A 39 -11.12 -2.40 -8.66
N LEU A 40 -12.22 -3.12 -8.43
CA LEU A 40 -12.21 -4.57 -8.25
C LEU A 40 -11.81 -5.36 -9.50
N LYS A 41 -11.76 -4.71 -10.66
CA LYS A 41 -11.34 -5.35 -11.91
C LYS A 41 -9.86 -5.17 -12.22
N ALA A 42 -9.12 -4.49 -11.36
CA ALA A 42 -7.68 -4.36 -11.53
C ALA A 42 -7.04 -5.75 -11.52
N LYS A 43 -6.07 -5.98 -12.39
CA LYS A 43 -5.36 -7.25 -12.44
C LYS A 43 -4.18 -7.28 -11.49
N ARG A 44 -3.70 -6.12 -11.07
CA ARG A 44 -2.69 -6.00 -10.03
C ARG A 44 -2.78 -4.61 -9.39
N VAL A 45 -2.31 -4.51 -8.18
CA VAL A 45 -2.24 -3.24 -7.46
C VAL A 45 -0.80 -3.02 -7.01
N VAL A 46 -0.27 -1.84 -7.30
CA VAL A 46 1.06 -1.43 -6.89
C VAL A 46 0.93 -0.29 -5.90
N PHE A 47 1.49 -0.46 -4.71
CA PHE A 47 1.56 0.62 -3.71
C PHE A 47 2.89 1.35 -3.87
N ASP A 48 2.83 2.58 -4.34
CA ASP A 48 4.01 3.42 -4.47
C ASP A 48 4.17 4.24 -3.19
N LEU A 49 5.24 3.96 -2.46
CA LEU A 49 5.50 4.56 -1.16
C LEU A 49 6.55 5.67 -1.21
N SER A 50 6.88 6.14 -2.42
CA SER A 50 7.91 7.19 -2.56
C SER A 50 7.54 8.49 -1.86
N GLY A 51 6.26 8.75 -1.66
CA GLY A 51 5.79 9.94 -0.93
C GLY A 51 5.66 9.76 0.58
N ILE A 52 5.96 8.56 1.09
CA ILE A 52 5.92 8.31 2.54
C ILE A 52 7.20 8.85 3.17
N SER A 53 7.05 9.76 4.13
CA SER A 53 8.18 10.32 4.88
C SER A 53 8.51 9.53 6.15
N PHE A 54 7.54 8.82 6.69
CA PHE A 54 7.71 8.00 7.90
C PHE A 54 6.69 6.88 7.93
N MET A 55 7.11 5.69 8.35
CA MET A 55 6.22 4.55 8.55
C MET A 55 6.67 3.76 9.78
N ASP A 56 5.71 3.36 10.61
CA ASP A 56 5.95 2.45 11.72
C ASP A 56 5.17 1.13 11.51
N SER A 57 5.11 0.30 12.56
CA SER A 57 4.42 -1.00 12.48
C SER A 57 2.91 -0.87 12.21
N THR A 58 2.31 0.27 12.56
CA THR A 58 0.90 0.52 12.25
C THR A 58 0.70 0.61 10.73
N GLY A 59 1.64 1.25 10.03
CA GLY A 59 1.63 1.32 8.57
C GLY A 59 1.79 -0.06 7.94
N ILE A 60 2.66 -0.89 8.52
CA ILE A 60 2.82 -2.28 8.05
C ILE A 60 1.49 -3.03 8.19
N GLY A 61 0.83 -2.92 9.33
CA GLY A 61 -0.47 -3.56 9.55
C GLY A 61 -1.53 -3.10 8.56
N LEU A 62 -1.51 -1.81 8.24
CA LEU A 62 -2.43 -1.24 7.25
C LEU A 62 -2.23 -1.89 5.87
N LEU A 63 -0.98 -2.00 5.43
CA LEU A 63 -0.67 -2.63 4.14
C LEU A 63 -1.02 -4.11 4.13
N ILE A 64 -0.75 -4.83 5.21
CA ILE A 64 -1.11 -6.25 5.33
C ILE A 64 -2.62 -6.42 5.20
N GLY A 65 -3.41 -5.56 5.84
CA GLY A 65 -4.87 -5.60 5.73
C GLY A 65 -5.35 -5.42 4.30
N ARG A 66 -4.74 -4.52 3.56
CA ARG A 66 -5.05 -4.31 2.13
C ARG A 66 -4.63 -5.51 1.29
N TYR A 67 -3.45 -6.08 1.59
CA TYR A 67 -2.99 -7.31 0.95
C TYR A 67 -4.00 -8.43 1.11
N LYS A 68 -4.51 -8.66 2.33
CA LYS A 68 -5.46 -9.73 2.59
C LYS A 68 -6.75 -9.56 1.79
N LYS A 69 -7.27 -8.35 1.71
CA LYS A 69 -8.46 -8.06 0.90
C LYS A 69 -8.24 -8.34 -0.57
N LEU A 70 -7.09 -7.91 -1.10
CA LEU A 70 -6.75 -8.12 -2.50
C LEU A 70 -6.53 -9.60 -2.79
N LYS A 71 -5.92 -10.33 -1.88
CA LYS A 71 -5.71 -11.77 -2.03
C LYS A 71 -7.02 -12.52 -2.14
N GLU A 72 -8.03 -12.16 -1.35
CA GLU A 72 -9.35 -12.76 -1.44
C GLU A 72 -9.98 -12.55 -2.81
N LEU A 73 -9.67 -11.42 -3.45
CA LEU A 73 -10.13 -11.10 -4.80
C LEU A 73 -9.21 -11.65 -5.89
N LYS A 74 -8.15 -12.38 -5.50
CA LYS A 74 -7.14 -12.93 -6.41
C LYS A 74 -6.39 -11.84 -7.18
N ILE A 75 -6.20 -10.69 -6.56
CA ILE A 75 -5.45 -9.57 -7.13
C ILE A 75 -4.09 -9.51 -6.45
N PRO A 76 -2.98 -9.73 -7.18
CA PRO A 76 -1.65 -9.61 -6.61
C PRO A 76 -1.31 -8.15 -6.31
N SER A 77 -0.56 -7.93 -5.24
CA SER A 77 -0.14 -6.60 -4.81
C SER A 77 1.37 -6.51 -4.68
N PHE A 78 1.89 -5.33 -4.93
CA PHE A 78 3.33 -5.07 -4.98
C PHE A 78 3.64 -3.75 -4.30
N ILE A 79 4.90 -3.56 -3.92
CA ILE A 79 5.37 -2.31 -3.32
C ILE A 79 6.51 -1.77 -4.17
N THR A 80 6.54 -0.46 -4.35
CA THR A 80 7.64 0.23 -5.00
C THR A 80 7.95 1.56 -4.32
N GLY A 81 9.16 2.05 -4.51
CA GLY A 81 9.53 3.42 -4.19
C GLY A 81 9.78 3.75 -2.72
N ALA A 82 9.84 2.76 -1.82
CA ALA A 82 10.08 3.03 -0.41
C ALA A 82 11.47 3.69 -0.23
N ASN A 83 11.53 4.76 0.59
CA ASN A 83 12.81 5.36 0.94
C ASN A 83 13.59 4.45 1.89
N PHE A 84 14.84 4.79 2.19
CA PHE A 84 15.72 3.94 2.97
C PHE A 84 15.12 3.53 4.33
N SER A 85 14.60 4.49 5.09
CA SER A 85 14.07 4.20 6.43
C SER A 85 12.76 3.39 6.36
N THR A 86 11.88 3.67 5.41
CA THR A 86 10.65 2.93 5.20
C THR A 86 10.96 1.50 4.75
N GLU A 87 11.93 1.35 3.87
CA GLU A 87 12.35 0.02 3.39
C GLU A 87 12.87 -0.86 4.53
N LYS A 88 13.59 -0.27 5.49
CA LYS A 88 14.06 -1.01 6.67
C LYS A 88 12.90 -1.58 7.47
N VAL A 89 11.86 -0.79 7.69
CA VAL A 89 10.66 -1.24 8.41
C VAL A 89 9.98 -2.37 7.65
N ILE A 90 9.85 -2.23 6.34
CA ILE A 90 9.23 -3.24 5.47
C ILE A 90 10.04 -4.54 5.51
N GLU A 91 11.35 -4.46 5.37
CA GLU A 91 12.22 -5.64 5.39
C GLU A 91 12.17 -6.37 6.74
N LEU A 92 12.25 -5.64 7.86
CA LEU A 92 12.19 -6.23 9.19
C LEU A 92 10.85 -6.93 9.45
N ALA A 93 9.77 -6.41 8.88
CA ALA A 93 8.44 -7.01 9.02
C ALA A 93 8.21 -8.19 8.07
N GLY A 94 9.12 -8.42 7.12
CA GLY A 94 8.97 -9.48 6.13
C GLY A 94 7.89 -9.21 5.08
N LEU A 95 7.49 -7.94 4.92
CA LEU A 95 6.37 -7.60 4.05
C LEU A 95 6.63 -7.91 2.57
N TYR A 96 7.89 -7.82 2.13
CA TYR A 96 8.22 -8.13 0.73
C TYR A 96 8.00 -9.60 0.35
N SER A 97 7.86 -10.49 1.33
CA SER A 97 7.57 -11.90 1.04
C SER A 97 6.13 -12.10 0.56
N ILE A 98 5.22 -11.20 0.90
CA ILE A 98 3.80 -11.27 0.49
C ILE A 98 3.40 -10.17 -0.48
N MET A 99 4.08 -9.04 -0.45
CA MET A 99 3.90 -7.92 -1.38
C MET A 99 5.24 -7.60 -2.02
N PRO A 100 5.62 -8.33 -3.08
CA PRO A 100 6.97 -8.21 -3.63
C PRO A 100 7.33 -6.79 -4.08
N LYS A 101 8.60 -6.47 -3.92
CA LYS A 101 9.16 -5.21 -4.38
C LYS A 101 9.35 -5.25 -5.90
N ILE A 102 8.94 -4.19 -6.55
CA ILE A 102 9.15 -4.03 -7.99
C ILE A 102 9.85 -2.73 -8.32
#